data_90cd8d5cfe34ac8e8ee738b2d786ad2e
#
_entry.id   90cd8d5cfe34ac8e8ee738b2d786ad2e
#
_cell.length_a   1.000
_cell.length_b   1.000
_cell.length_c   1.000
_cell.angle_alpha   90.00
_cell.angle_beta   90.00
_cell.angle_gamma   90.00
#
_symmetry.space_group_name_H-M   'P 1'
#
loop_
_entity.id
_entity.type
_entity.pdbx_description
1 polymer ?
#
loop_
_entity_poly.entity_id
_entity_poly.type
_entity_poly.pdbx_seq_one_letter_code
_entity_poly.pdbx_strand_id
1 'polypeptide(L)'
;MKRKVGAVDGLGRGISLVEEMPDLKNGEIEVEVAASLISPGSELGSCGSRRKNPNHSISPRPIGYANAGIVTKIGSNVNDFEIGQRVACMGAGYALHADRVNVPQNLSVVIPDKVTYEEAASTHLAATALHALRRTE
;
A
#
# COMPACT_ATOMS: atom_id res chain seq x y z
N MET A 1 12.59 -4.74 13.07
CA MET A 1 11.40 -4.02 13.63
C MET A 1 10.15 -4.70 13.10
N LYS A 2 9.14 -4.92 13.96
CA LYS A 2 7.89 -5.57 13.55
C LYS A 2 6.87 -4.57 13.02
N ARG A 3 6.04 -4.99 12.07
CA ARG A 3 4.88 -4.26 11.57
C ARG A 3 3.61 -5.11 11.63
N LYS A 4 2.45 -4.45 11.68
CA LYS A 4 1.14 -5.08 11.50
C LYS A 4 0.73 -4.93 10.05
N VAL A 5 0.22 -5.99 9.43
CA VAL A 5 -0.24 -5.97 8.04
C VAL A 5 -1.53 -6.74 7.87
N GLY A 6 -2.45 -6.20 7.07
CA GLY A 6 -3.64 -6.89 6.61
C GLY A 6 -3.28 -7.98 5.60
N ALA A 7 -3.84 -9.15 5.75
CA ALA A 7 -3.55 -10.30 4.88
C ALA A 7 -4.80 -11.15 4.63
N VAL A 8 -4.73 -12.00 3.61
CA VAL A 8 -5.74 -13.02 3.33
C VAL A 8 -5.13 -14.39 3.57
N ASP A 9 -5.76 -15.19 4.44
CA ASP A 9 -5.33 -16.56 4.73
C ASP A 9 -5.74 -17.56 3.61
N GLY A 10 -5.31 -18.81 3.76
CA GLY A 10 -5.61 -19.87 2.80
C GLY A 10 -7.10 -20.24 2.69
N LEU A 11 -7.94 -19.76 3.61
CA LEU A 11 -9.39 -19.94 3.62
C LEU A 11 -10.15 -18.74 3.04
N GLY A 12 -9.43 -17.71 2.58
CA GLY A 12 -10.03 -16.48 2.05
C GLY A 12 -10.62 -15.57 3.13
N ARG A 13 -10.10 -15.62 4.35
CA ARG A 13 -10.47 -14.72 5.44
C ARG A 13 -9.47 -13.57 5.51
N GLY A 14 -9.96 -12.35 5.73
CA GLY A 14 -9.12 -11.22 6.11
C GLY A 14 -8.61 -11.40 7.54
N ILE A 15 -7.32 -11.26 7.74
CA ILE A 15 -6.65 -11.38 9.03
C ILE A 15 -5.62 -10.27 9.20
N SER A 16 -5.24 -10.01 10.44
CA SER A 16 -4.08 -9.17 10.76
C SER A 16 -2.89 -10.07 11.11
N LEU A 17 -1.75 -9.78 10.53
CA LEU A 17 -0.47 -10.43 10.82
C LEU A 17 0.49 -9.45 11.49
N VAL A 18 1.40 -10.00 12.28
CA VAL A 18 2.61 -9.30 12.74
C VAL A 18 3.80 -9.98 12.09
N GLU A 19 4.58 -9.23 11.34
CA GLU A 19 5.75 -9.75 10.64
C GLU A 19 6.96 -8.84 10.84
N GLU A 20 8.15 -9.34 10.55
CA GLU A 20 9.34 -8.49 10.51
C GLU A 20 9.25 -7.55 9.30
N MET A 21 9.50 -6.26 9.55
CA MET A 21 9.56 -5.28 8.47
C MET A 21 10.79 -5.55 7.59
N PRO A 22 10.64 -5.62 6.26
CA PRO A 22 11.79 -5.74 5.37
C PRO A 22 12.78 -4.58 5.53
N ASP A 23 14.05 -4.81 5.28
CA ASP A 23 15.05 -3.75 5.26
C ASP A 23 14.74 -2.72 4.16
N LEU A 24 14.97 -1.45 4.49
CA LEU A 24 14.81 -0.35 3.54
C LEU A 24 15.89 -0.43 2.46
N LYS A 25 15.49 -0.49 1.21
CA LYS A 25 16.40 -0.59 0.05
C LYS A 25 16.75 0.76 -0.54
N ASN A 26 17.74 0.75 -1.44
CA ASN A 26 18.07 1.93 -2.24
C ASN A 26 16.86 2.37 -3.06
N GLY A 27 16.59 3.67 -3.09
CA GLY A 27 15.47 4.25 -3.82
C GLY A 27 14.09 4.03 -3.18
N GLU A 28 14.02 3.49 -1.97
CA GLU A 28 12.78 3.33 -1.20
C GLU A 28 12.67 4.36 -0.08
N ILE A 29 11.44 4.70 0.27
CA ILE A 29 11.07 5.45 1.47
C ILE A 29 10.32 4.54 2.44
N GLU A 30 10.58 4.68 3.74
CA GLU A 30 9.75 4.07 4.80
C GLU A 30 8.63 5.05 5.14
N VAL A 31 7.41 4.57 5.13
CA VAL A 31 6.20 5.36 5.41
C VAL A 31 5.46 4.78 6.60
N GLU A 32 5.17 5.62 7.60
CA GLU A 32 4.18 5.35 8.63
C GLU A 32 2.80 5.66 8.07
N VAL A 33 1.98 4.62 7.90
CA VAL A 33 0.70 4.72 7.20
C VAL A 33 -0.38 5.27 8.12
N ALA A 34 -1.04 6.34 7.68
CA ALA A 34 -2.17 6.95 8.36
C ALA A 34 -3.53 6.45 7.84
N ALA A 35 -3.62 6.19 6.52
CA ALA A 35 -4.82 5.69 5.87
C ALA A 35 -4.48 4.75 4.72
N SER A 36 -5.34 3.78 4.44
CA SER A 36 -5.23 2.92 3.26
C SER A 36 -6.60 2.67 2.65
N LEU A 37 -6.65 2.58 1.31
CA LEU A 37 -7.88 2.35 0.57
C LEU A 37 -8.06 0.87 0.23
N ILE A 38 -9.15 0.27 0.68
CA ILE A 38 -9.55 -1.08 0.30
C ILE A 38 -10.26 -1.02 -1.06
N SER A 39 -9.76 -1.78 -2.04
CA SER A 39 -10.40 -1.93 -3.34
C SER A 39 -11.18 -3.24 -3.41
N PRO A 40 -12.52 -3.20 -3.22
CA PRO A 40 -13.32 -4.42 -3.08
C PRO A 40 -13.20 -5.35 -4.29
N GLY A 41 -13.18 -4.80 -5.51
CA GLY A 41 -13.11 -5.58 -6.73
C GLY A 41 -11.85 -6.43 -6.84
N SER A 42 -10.70 -5.82 -6.62
CA SER A 42 -9.39 -6.50 -6.75
C SER A 42 -9.08 -7.39 -5.54
N GLU A 43 -9.35 -6.92 -4.33
CA GLU A 43 -8.93 -7.62 -3.11
C GLU A 43 -9.90 -8.74 -2.72
N LEU A 44 -11.21 -8.53 -2.85
CA LEU A 44 -12.20 -9.58 -2.60
C LEU A 44 -12.17 -10.70 -3.63
N GLY A 45 -11.68 -10.44 -4.86
CA GLY A 45 -11.47 -11.47 -5.87
C GLY A 45 -10.55 -12.58 -5.37
N SER A 46 -9.46 -12.22 -4.71
CA SER A 46 -8.54 -13.19 -4.11
C SER A 46 -9.15 -13.96 -2.93
N CYS A 47 -9.97 -13.29 -2.12
CA CYS A 47 -10.72 -13.91 -1.03
C CYS A 47 -11.73 -14.92 -1.57
N GLY A 48 -12.50 -14.55 -2.60
CA GLY A 48 -13.49 -15.41 -3.24
C GLY A 48 -12.89 -16.68 -3.83
N SER A 49 -11.75 -16.57 -4.52
CA SER A 49 -11.05 -17.72 -5.08
C SER A 49 -10.59 -18.70 -4.00
N ARG A 50 -10.00 -18.20 -2.90
CA ARG A 50 -9.56 -19.04 -1.77
C ARG A 50 -10.73 -19.66 -1.00
N ARG A 51 -11.88 -18.98 -0.89
CA ARG A 51 -13.09 -19.55 -0.29
C ARG A 51 -13.67 -20.70 -1.09
N LYS A 52 -13.60 -20.62 -2.44
CA LYS A 52 -14.03 -21.72 -3.33
C LYS A 52 -13.10 -22.92 -3.25
N ASN A 53 -11.81 -22.69 -3.03
CA ASN A 53 -10.78 -23.73 -2.95
C ASN A 53 -9.96 -23.52 -1.66
N PRO A 54 -10.52 -23.84 -0.48
CA PRO A 54 -9.87 -23.59 0.80
C PRO A 54 -8.65 -24.51 0.98
N ASN A 55 -7.53 -23.94 1.42
CA ASN A 55 -6.32 -24.70 1.68
C ASN A 55 -5.58 -24.12 2.91
N HIS A 56 -5.57 -24.88 4.00
CA HIS A 56 -4.91 -24.49 5.24
C HIS A 56 -3.37 -24.43 5.15
N SER A 57 -2.78 -25.12 4.16
CA SER A 57 -1.32 -25.14 3.97
C SER A 57 -0.79 -23.92 3.23
N ILE A 58 -1.66 -23.07 2.66
CA ILE A 58 -1.25 -21.84 2.01
C ILE A 58 -1.00 -20.77 3.06
N SER A 59 0.22 -20.24 3.09
CA SER A 59 0.58 -19.11 3.95
C SER A 59 -0.28 -17.89 3.66
N PRO A 60 -0.65 -17.12 4.69
CA PRO A 60 -1.32 -15.84 4.50
C PRO A 60 -0.52 -14.91 3.59
N ARG A 61 -1.23 -14.16 2.74
CA ARG A 61 -0.62 -13.19 1.83
C ARG A 61 -1.01 -11.77 2.23
N PRO A 62 -0.05 -10.87 2.48
CA PRO A 62 -0.32 -9.44 2.66
C PRO A 62 -1.09 -8.87 1.47
N ILE A 63 -1.99 -7.93 1.75
CA ILE A 63 -2.83 -7.26 0.76
C ILE A 63 -2.75 -5.74 0.90
N GLY A 64 -3.20 -5.04 -0.13
CA GLY A 64 -3.17 -3.59 -0.25
C GLY A 64 -2.26 -3.14 -1.39
N TYR A 65 -2.59 -1.96 -1.95
CA TYR A 65 -1.80 -1.35 -3.02
C TYR A 65 -2.00 0.17 -3.11
N ALA A 66 -2.70 0.76 -2.15
CA ALA A 66 -2.94 2.20 -2.09
C ALA A 66 -3.04 2.66 -0.62
N ASN A 67 -2.15 3.53 -0.21
CA ASN A 67 -2.14 4.11 1.13
C ASN A 67 -1.57 5.54 1.13
N ALA A 68 -1.65 6.19 2.28
CA ALA A 68 -1.09 7.50 2.52
C ALA A 68 -0.55 7.59 3.95
N GLY A 69 0.50 8.36 4.15
CA GLY A 69 1.14 8.49 5.46
C GLY A 69 2.28 9.51 5.47
N ILE A 70 3.20 9.33 6.40
CA ILE A 70 4.35 10.22 6.62
C ILE A 70 5.65 9.45 6.38
N VAL A 71 6.57 10.05 5.65
CA VAL A 71 7.93 9.52 5.45
C VAL A 71 8.68 9.53 6.78
N THR A 72 9.15 8.38 7.23
CA THR A 72 9.91 8.21 8.49
C THR A 72 11.39 7.92 8.25
N LYS A 73 11.72 7.32 7.11
CA LYS A 73 13.11 7.09 6.68
C LYS A 73 13.21 7.16 5.16
N ILE A 74 14.40 7.49 4.68
CA ILE A 74 14.74 7.48 3.26
C ILE A 74 15.95 6.58 3.04
N GLY A 75 15.87 5.74 1.99
CA GLY A 75 16.98 4.93 1.53
C GLY A 75 18.00 5.76 0.74
N SER A 76 19.16 5.18 0.47
CA SER A 76 20.13 5.82 -0.41
C SER A 76 19.53 6.00 -1.82
N ASN A 77 19.98 7.03 -2.54
CA ASN A 77 19.46 7.39 -3.87
C ASN A 77 17.99 7.86 -3.91
N VAL A 78 17.42 8.26 -2.77
CA VAL A 78 16.15 8.99 -2.72
C VAL A 78 16.49 10.48 -2.71
N ASN A 79 16.01 11.23 -3.72
CA ASN A 79 16.30 12.65 -3.90
C ASN A 79 15.05 13.53 -3.85
N ASP A 80 13.87 12.94 -4.02
CA ASP A 80 12.61 13.68 -4.20
C ASP A 80 11.75 13.74 -2.92
N PHE A 81 12.23 13.17 -1.82
CA PHE A 81 11.49 13.09 -0.57
C PHE A 81 12.34 13.44 0.64
N GLU A 82 11.70 13.99 1.68
CA GLU A 82 12.27 14.31 2.98
C GLU A 82 11.50 13.63 4.11
N ILE A 83 12.18 13.34 5.23
CA ILE A 83 11.54 12.81 6.44
C ILE A 83 10.53 13.86 6.96
N GLY A 84 9.34 13.38 7.33
CA GLY A 84 8.23 14.21 7.76
C GLY A 84 7.27 14.64 6.65
N GLN A 85 7.61 14.45 5.38
CA GLN A 85 6.69 14.72 4.28
C GLN A 85 5.50 13.78 4.28
N ARG A 86 4.34 14.32 3.92
CA ARG A 86 3.09 13.60 3.72
C ARG A 86 3.07 13.04 2.30
N VAL A 87 2.85 11.73 2.16
CA VAL A 87 2.91 11.05 0.86
C VAL A 87 1.72 10.13 0.63
N ALA A 88 1.26 10.08 -0.62
CA ALA A 88 0.38 9.04 -1.14
C ALA A 88 1.22 8.01 -1.90
N CYS A 89 0.98 6.74 -1.64
CA CYS A 89 1.74 5.63 -2.18
C CYS A 89 0.85 4.66 -2.94
N MET A 90 1.42 4.00 -3.95
CA MET A 90 0.74 3.00 -4.75
C MET A 90 1.64 1.78 -4.99
N GLY A 91 1.03 0.69 -5.42
CA GLY A 91 1.74 -0.51 -5.88
C GLY A 91 1.43 -1.75 -5.06
N ALA A 92 1.02 -2.81 -5.76
CA ALA A 92 0.79 -4.12 -5.15
C ALA A 92 2.10 -4.69 -4.59
N GLY A 93 2.05 -5.13 -3.32
CA GLY A 93 3.22 -5.60 -2.60
C GLY A 93 4.03 -4.51 -1.91
N TYR A 94 3.77 -3.22 -2.19
CA TYR A 94 4.42 -2.06 -1.59
C TYR A 94 3.47 -1.28 -0.68
N ALA A 95 2.47 -0.63 -1.25
CA ALA A 95 1.51 0.19 -0.50
C ALA A 95 0.43 -0.67 0.17
N LEU A 96 0.85 -1.55 1.07
CA LEU A 96 0.01 -2.52 1.77
C LEU A 96 -0.92 -1.86 2.80
N HIS A 97 -1.95 -2.59 3.23
CA HIS A 97 -2.72 -2.27 4.44
C HIS A 97 -1.88 -2.63 5.67
N ALA A 98 -0.99 -1.75 6.05
CA ALA A 98 -0.05 -1.97 7.14
C ALA A 98 0.13 -0.67 7.94
N ASP A 99 0.66 -0.77 9.15
CA ASP A 99 1.08 0.42 9.92
C ASP A 99 2.36 1.05 9.37
N ARG A 100 3.23 0.25 8.71
CA ARG A 100 4.46 0.71 8.06
C ARG A 100 4.73 -0.03 6.77
N VAL A 101 5.26 0.69 5.77
CA VAL A 101 5.62 0.13 4.46
C VAL A 101 6.94 0.72 3.96
N ASN A 102 7.67 -0.05 3.15
CA ASN A 102 8.76 0.46 2.31
C ASN A 102 8.24 0.55 0.87
N VAL A 103 8.33 1.72 0.28
CA VAL A 103 7.78 1.99 -1.06
C VAL A 103 8.86 2.62 -1.94
N PRO A 104 9.06 2.14 -3.17
CA PRO A 104 9.92 2.83 -4.14
C PRO A 104 9.47 4.28 -4.36
N GLN A 105 10.43 5.21 -4.41
CA GLN A 105 10.12 6.64 -4.55
C GLN A 105 9.25 6.96 -5.78
N ASN A 106 9.42 6.25 -6.89
CA ASN A 106 8.62 6.42 -8.11
C ASN A 106 7.16 5.92 -8.00
N LEU A 107 6.80 5.28 -6.90
CA LEU A 107 5.43 4.87 -6.56
C LEU A 107 4.80 5.77 -5.48
N SER A 108 5.41 6.90 -5.22
CA SER A 108 5.00 7.84 -4.17
C SER A 108 4.90 9.26 -4.71
N VAL A 109 4.02 10.07 -4.11
CA VAL A 109 3.85 11.49 -4.45
C VAL A 109 3.56 12.29 -3.18
N VAL A 110 4.07 13.51 -3.10
CA VAL A 110 3.80 14.41 -1.97
C VAL A 110 2.34 14.84 -1.98
N ILE A 111 1.70 14.81 -0.82
CA ILE A 111 0.30 15.22 -0.61
C ILE A 111 0.25 16.74 -0.41
N PRO A 112 -0.59 17.48 -1.17
CA PRO A 112 -0.84 18.89 -0.92
C PRO A 112 -1.43 19.13 0.49
N ASP A 113 -1.13 20.29 1.09
CA ASP A 113 -1.49 20.59 2.50
C ASP A 113 -2.99 20.45 2.82
N LYS A 114 -3.85 20.79 1.85
CA LYS A 114 -5.32 20.76 2.03
C LYS A 114 -5.95 19.37 1.85
N VAL A 115 -5.20 18.38 1.39
CA VAL A 115 -5.69 17.02 1.15
C VAL A 115 -5.46 16.17 2.40
N THR A 116 -6.49 15.47 2.86
CA THR A 116 -6.37 14.56 4.01
C THR A 116 -5.68 13.24 3.60
N TYR A 117 -5.28 12.43 4.58
CA TYR A 117 -4.69 11.10 4.28
C TYR A 117 -5.72 10.15 3.68
N GLU A 118 -6.98 10.23 4.12
CA GLU A 118 -8.09 9.43 3.61
C GLU A 118 -8.36 9.74 2.14
N GLU A 119 -8.38 11.02 1.76
CA GLU A 119 -8.50 11.45 0.37
C GLU A 119 -7.28 11.01 -0.44
N ALA A 120 -6.08 11.24 0.08
CA ALA A 120 -4.83 10.89 -0.59
C ALA A 120 -4.65 9.38 -0.81
N ALA A 121 -5.16 8.53 0.08
CA ALA A 121 -5.13 7.09 -0.11
C ALA A 121 -5.89 6.64 -1.37
N SER A 122 -6.83 7.46 -1.90
CA SER A 122 -7.55 7.19 -3.15
C SER A 122 -6.80 7.59 -4.42
N THR A 123 -5.63 8.23 -4.32
CA THR A 123 -4.87 8.82 -5.45
C THR A 123 -4.60 7.81 -6.57
N HIS A 124 -4.27 6.56 -6.24
CA HIS A 124 -4.01 5.54 -7.25
C HIS A 124 -5.25 5.27 -8.13
N LEU A 125 -6.43 5.12 -7.53
CA LEU A 125 -7.67 4.88 -8.29
C LEU A 125 -8.11 6.12 -9.07
N ALA A 126 -7.95 7.31 -8.48
CA ALA A 126 -8.22 8.58 -9.16
C ALA A 126 -7.29 8.79 -10.37
N ALA A 127 -6.00 8.48 -10.24
CA ALA A 127 -5.04 8.55 -11.34
C ALA A 127 -5.40 7.57 -12.47
N THR A 128 -5.85 6.36 -12.14
CA THR A 128 -6.31 5.37 -13.12
C THR A 128 -7.53 5.88 -13.89
N ALA A 129 -8.51 6.46 -13.20
CA ALA A 129 -9.69 7.04 -13.83
C ALA A 129 -9.34 8.23 -14.74
N LEU A 130 -8.48 9.15 -14.27
CA LEU A 130 -8.01 10.28 -15.06
C LEU A 130 -7.22 9.82 -16.30
N HIS A 131 -6.39 8.80 -16.17
CA HIS A 131 -5.65 8.24 -17.31
C HIS A 131 -6.59 7.64 -18.38
N ALA A 132 -7.66 6.96 -17.97
CA ALA A 132 -8.66 6.43 -18.88
C ALA A 132 -9.33 7.57 -19.67
N LEU A 133 -9.75 8.64 -18.99
CA LEU A 133 -10.37 9.82 -19.63
C LEU A 133 -9.44 10.47 -20.67
N ARG A 134 -8.16 10.67 -20.32
CA ARG A 134 -7.17 11.29 -21.24
C ARG A 134 -6.87 10.45 -22.49
N ARG A 135 -7.18 9.17 -22.49
CA ARG A 135 -6.99 8.30 -23.65
C ARG A 135 -8.18 8.25 -24.60
N THR A 136 -9.29 8.86 -24.24
CA THR A 136 -10.49 8.97 -25.10
C THR A 136 -10.56 10.26 -25.90
N GLU A 137 -9.62 11.17 -25.68
CA GLU A 137 -9.40 12.38 -26.47
C GLU A 137 -8.36 12.11 -27.57
#